data_e3b85a5f63b28912d96a5e37730be043
#
_entry.id   e3b85a5f63b28912d96a5e37730be043
#
_cell.length_a   1.000
_cell.length_b   1.000
_cell.length_c   1.000
_cell.angle_alpha   90.00
_cell.angle_beta   90.00
_cell.angle_gamma   90.00
#
_symmetry.space_group_name_H-M   'P 1'
#
loop_
_entity.id
_entity.type
_entity.pdbx_description
1 polymer ?
#
loop_
_entity_poly.entity_id
_entity_poly.type
_entity_poly.pdbx_seq_one_letter_code
_entity_poly.pdbx_strand_id
1 'polypeptide(L)'
;MERTELPVAVFDSGLGGISVLRALVQRMPGEDFLYFGDSANAPYGVRPAAEVRELTQSVIARLYARGIKAAVIACNTATSAAIGTLRAAFSDIPVIGIEPALKPAAAQHRHCLLYTSPSPRDAHESR
;
A
#
# COMPACT_ATOMS: atom_id res chain seq x y z
N MET A 1 5.30 4.63 -25.07
CA MET A 1 4.00 4.41 -24.40
C MET A 1 3.61 5.68 -23.66
N GLU A 2 2.39 6.11 -23.87
CA GLU A 2 1.88 7.28 -23.15
C GLU A 2 1.81 6.98 -21.65
N ARG A 3 2.04 8.01 -20.85
CA ARG A 3 1.99 7.84 -19.40
C ARG A 3 0.64 7.30 -18.93
N THR A 4 -0.45 7.76 -19.57
CA THR A 4 -1.79 7.32 -19.21
C THR A 4 -2.03 5.84 -19.50
N GLU A 5 -1.18 5.22 -20.31
CA GLU A 5 -1.30 3.81 -20.64
C GLU A 5 -0.50 2.91 -19.70
N LEU A 6 0.31 3.51 -18.83
CA LEU A 6 1.11 2.72 -17.91
C LEU A 6 0.23 2.15 -16.79
N PRO A 7 0.63 1.02 -16.21
CA PRO A 7 -0.17 0.43 -15.15
C PRO A 7 -0.01 1.16 -13.82
N VAL A 8 -0.98 0.92 -12.94
CA VAL A 8 -0.91 1.33 -11.54
C VAL A 8 -0.29 0.18 -10.77
N ALA A 9 0.79 0.46 -10.05
CA ALA A 9 1.44 -0.57 -9.23
C ALA A 9 0.74 -0.68 -7.88
N VAL A 10 0.55 -1.90 -7.41
CA VAL A 10 0.02 -2.17 -6.07
C VAL A 10 1.05 -3.01 -5.35
N PHE A 11 1.59 -2.48 -4.29
CA PHE A 11 2.66 -3.12 -3.52
C PHE A 11 2.15 -3.57 -2.15
N ASP A 12 2.54 -4.77 -1.75
CA ASP A 12 2.30 -5.26 -0.41
C ASP A 12 3.51 -6.08 0.03
N SER A 13 3.62 -6.30 1.33
CA SER A 13 4.69 -7.12 1.88
C SER A 13 4.45 -8.62 1.71
N GLY A 14 3.24 -9.01 1.28
CA GLY A 14 2.91 -10.41 1.09
C GLY A 14 1.69 -10.55 0.20
N LEU A 15 0.65 -11.19 0.70
CA LEU A 15 -0.57 -11.44 -0.07
C LEU A 15 -1.77 -10.63 0.40
N GLY A 16 -1.64 -9.90 1.51
CA GLY A 16 -2.76 -9.15 2.09
C GLY A 16 -3.28 -8.04 1.19
N GLY A 17 -2.45 -7.56 0.26
CA GLY A 17 -2.85 -6.49 -0.63
C GLY A 17 -3.74 -6.91 -1.78
N ILE A 18 -4.01 -8.20 -1.93
CA ILE A 18 -4.86 -8.68 -3.03
C ILE A 18 -6.29 -8.14 -2.89
N SER A 19 -6.77 -8.00 -1.66
CA SER A 19 -8.11 -7.42 -1.46
C SER A 19 -8.16 -5.97 -1.89
N VAL A 20 -7.08 -5.21 -1.67
CA VAL A 20 -6.97 -3.84 -2.15
C VAL A 20 -6.96 -3.82 -3.67
N LEU A 21 -6.17 -4.70 -4.28
CA LEU A 21 -6.12 -4.81 -5.73
C LEU A 21 -7.50 -5.10 -6.32
N ARG A 22 -8.22 -6.03 -5.71
CA ARG A 22 -9.56 -6.40 -6.18
C ARG A 22 -10.51 -5.21 -6.14
N ALA A 23 -10.44 -4.44 -5.05
CA ALA A 23 -11.29 -3.26 -4.92
C ALA A 23 -10.95 -2.21 -5.97
N LEU A 24 -9.65 -2.03 -6.26
CA LEU A 24 -9.22 -1.07 -7.27
C LEU A 24 -9.68 -1.48 -8.66
N VAL A 25 -9.57 -2.76 -8.99
CA VAL A 25 -10.01 -3.27 -10.28
C VAL A 25 -11.50 -3.04 -10.47
N GLN A 26 -12.28 -3.25 -9.41
CA GLN A 26 -13.72 -3.04 -9.48
C GLN A 26 -14.08 -1.57 -9.68
N ARG A 27 -13.31 -0.67 -9.06
CA ARG A 27 -13.59 0.75 -9.14
C ARG A 27 -13.04 1.41 -10.39
N MET A 28 -11.98 0.85 -10.94
CA MET A 28 -11.30 1.42 -12.10
C MET A 28 -11.06 0.32 -13.14
N PRO A 29 -12.13 -0.21 -13.75
CA PRO A 29 -11.98 -1.35 -14.66
C PRO A 29 -11.22 -1.04 -15.93
N GLY A 30 -11.06 0.24 -16.27
CA GLY A 30 -10.29 0.62 -17.45
C GLY A 30 -8.79 0.72 -17.23
N GLU A 31 -8.32 0.53 -16.00
CA GLU A 31 -6.90 0.65 -15.69
C GLU A 31 -6.23 -0.71 -15.64
N ASP A 32 -4.96 -0.73 -16.03
CA ASP A 32 -4.13 -1.90 -15.84
C ASP A 32 -3.43 -1.83 -14.50
N PHE A 33 -3.26 -2.97 -13.86
CA PHE A 33 -2.64 -3.03 -12.54
C PHE A 33 -1.49 -4.01 -12.55
N LEU A 34 -0.45 -3.67 -11.79
CA LEU A 34 0.73 -4.50 -11.61
C LEU A 34 0.88 -4.74 -10.12
N TYR A 35 0.67 -5.97 -9.68
CA TYR A 35 0.74 -6.30 -8.26
C TYR A 35 2.10 -6.90 -7.93
N PHE A 36 2.69 -6.44 -6.84
CA PHE A 36 3.94 -7.01 -6.33
C PHE A 36 3.79 -7.27 -4.84
N GLY A 37 3.88 -8.54 -4.45
CA GLY A 37 3.90 -8.93 -3.04
C GLY A 37 5.28 -9.45 -2.69
N ASP A 38 5.92 -8.79 -1.72
CA ASP A 38 7.30 -9.13 -1.34
C ASP A 38 7.31 -10.25 -0.30
N SER A 39 6.83 -11.42 -0.70
CA SER A 39 6.69 -12.55 0.22
C SER A 39 8.03 -13.01 0.78
N ALA A 40 9.10 -12.85 0.02
CA ALA A 40 10.42 -13.31 0.44
C ALA A 40 10.91 -12.57 1.69
N ASN A 41 10.47 -11.33 1.88
CA ASN A 41 10.89 -10.51 3.02
C ASN A 41 9.79 -10.31 4.06
N ALA A 42 8.65 -10.97 3.88
CA ALA A 42 7.55 -10.88 4.84
C ALA A 42 7.89 -11.67 6.11
N PRO A 43 7.35 -11.27 7.25
CA PRO A 43 6.48 -10.12 7.47
C PRO A 43 7.29 -8.85 7.74
N TYR A 44 6.80 -7.74 7.23
CA TYR A 44 7.47 -6.45 7.43
C TYR A 44 7.32 -5.94 8.86
N GLY A 45 6.27 -6.35 9.55
CA GLY A 45 5.97 -5.82 10.86
C GLY A 45 7.00 -6.11 11.93
N VAL A 46 7.85 -7.13 11.73
CA VAL A 46 8.90 -7.47 12.68
C VAL A 46 10.23 -6.82 12.37
N ARG A 47 10.30 -6.04 11.29
CA ARG A 47 11.55 -5.42 10.87
C ARG A 47 11.63 -3.98 11.35
N PRO A 48 12.85 -3.45 11.57
CA PRO A 48 13.00 -2.03 11.89
C PRO A 48 12.45 -1.16 10.76
N ALA A 49 11.95 0.03 11.12
CA ALA A 49 11.36 0.93 10.14
C ALA A 49 12.34 1.29 9.02
N ALA A 50 13.62 1.48 9.35
CA ALA A 50 14.62 1.82 8.33
C ALA A 50 14.77 0.71 7.30
N GLU A 51 14.71 -0.55 7.74
CA GLU A 51 14.81 -1.67 6.83
C GLU A 51 13.58 -1.79 5.95
N VAL A 52 12.40 -1.60 6.53
CA VAL A 52 11.15 -1.60 5.75
C VAL A 52 11.17 -0.51 4.69
N ARG A 53 11.69 0.66 5.05
CA ARG A 53 11.81 1.79 4.12
C ARG A 53 12.70 1.42 2.94
N GLU A 54 13.84 0.81 3.21
CA GLU A 54 14.76 0.42 2.15
C GLU A 54 14.16 -0.64 1.24
N LEU A 55 13.52 -1.64 1.82
CA LEU A 55 12.88 -2.70 1.03
C LEU A 55 11.80 -2.13 0.13
N THR A 56 10.95 -1.29 0.69
CA THR A 56 9.85 -0.70 -0.06
C THR A 56 10.37 0.20 -1.17
N GLN A 57 11.33 1.06 -0.86
CA GLN A 57 11.89 1.96 -1.84
C GLN A 57 12.55 1.20 -2.99
N SER A 58 13.25 0.12 -2.67
CA SER A 58 13.90 -0.71 -3.68
C SER A 58 12.90 -1.31 -4.64
N VAL A 59 11.79 -1.84 -4.11
CA VAL A 59 10.75 -2.43 -4.97
C VAL A 59 10.10 -1.36 -5.84
N ILE A 60 9.73 -0.23 -5.24
CA ILE A 60 9.05 0.83 -6.00
C ILE A 60 9.99 1.40 -7.07
N ALA A 61 11.29 1.51 -6.76
CA ALA A 61 12.25 1.98 -7.77
C ALA A 61 12.29 1.05 -8.97
N ARG A 62 12.25 -0.26 -8.75
CA ARG A 62 12.24 -1.22 -9.85
C ARG A 62 10.96 -1.12 -10.67
N LEU A 63 9.82 -0.96 -10.00
CA LEU A 63 8.55 -0.81 -10.69
C LEU A 63 8.51 0.50 -11.47
N TYR A 64 9.06 1.56 -10.88
CA TYR A 64 9.12 2.85 -11.54
C TYR A 64 9.98 2.78 -12.81
N ALA A 65 11.11 2.09 -12.74
CA ALA A 65 11.98 1.92 -13.91
C ALA A 65 11.30 1.12 -15.01
N ARG A 66 10.45 0.19 -14.62
CA ARG A 66 9.67 -0.60 -15.58
C ARG A 66 8.60 0.25 -16.27
N GLY A 67 8.07 1.24 -15.56
CA GLY A 67 7.03 2.14 -16.07
C GLY A 67 5.72 1.93 -15.35
N ILE A 68 5.38 2.85 -14.46
CA ILE A 68 4.08 2.89 -13.78
C ILE A 68 3.64 4.33 -13.72
N LYS A 69 2.33 4.56 -13.65
CA LYS A 69 1.81 5.92 -13.55
C LYS A 69 1.38 6.30 -12.15
N ALA A 70 1.29 5.34 -11.26
CA ALA A 70 0.93 5.56 -9.85
C ALA A 70 1.35 4.35 -9.04
N ALA A 71 1.52 4.53 -7.74
CA ALA A 71 1.86 3.44 -6.85
C ALA A 71 0.92 3.46 -5.65
N VAL A 72 0.33 2.31 -5.34
CA VAL A 72 -0.51 2.11 -4.16
C VAL A 72 0.25 1.20 -3.20
N ILE A 73 0.51 1.70 -2.02
CA ILE A 73 1.22 0.94 -0.98
C ILE A 73 0.15 0.32 -0.07
N ALA A 74 -0.12 -0.95 -0.30
CA ALA A 74 -1.23 -1.64 0.37
C ALA A 74 -0.86 -2.22 1.73
N CYS A 75 0.39 -2.05 2.14
CA CYS A 75 0.88 -2.55 3.42
C CYS A 75 0.92 -1.42 4.43
N ASN A 76 0.26 -1.59 5.58
CA ASN A 76 0.24 -0.55 6.61
C ASN A 76 1.64 -0.25 7.14
N THR A 77 2.43 -1.29 7.36
CA THR A 77 3.79 -1.13 7.88
C THR A 77 4.65 -0.35 6.90
N ALA A 78 4.58 -0.69 5.62
CA ALA A 78 5.36 -0.01 4.59
C ALA A 78 4.90 1.43 4.42
N THR A 79 3.59 1.68 4.50
CA THR A 79 3.06 3.04 4.42
C THR A 79 3.64 3.90 5.54
N SER A 80 3.57 3.42 6.77
CA SER A 80 4.07 4.18 7.92
C SER A 80 5.56 4.46 7.81
N ALA A 81 6.34 3.49 7.33
CA ALA A 81 7.79 3.62 7.31
C ALA A 81 8.30 4.40 6.10
N ALA A 82 7.61 4.36 4.98
CA ALA A 82 8.22 4.77 3.71
C ALA A 82 7.44 5.80 2.91
N ILE A 83 6.20 6.12 3.26
CA ILE A 83 5.35 6.93 2.37
C ILE A 83 5.97 8.30 2.07
N GLY A 84 6.53 8.95 3.08
CA GLY A 84 7.17 10.26 2.89
C GLY A 84 8.38 10.18 1.97
N THR A 85 9.21 9.17 2.18
CA THR A 85 10.39 8.94 1.35
C THR A 85 10.00 8.65 -0.09
N LEU A 86 8.97 7.83 -0.29
CA LEU A 86 8.52 7.49 -1.64
C LEU A 86 7.96 8.70 -2.38
N ARG A 87 7.20 9.53 -1.68
CA ARG A 87 6.63 10.73 -2.30
C ARG A 87 7.70 11.72 -2.70
N ALA A 88 8.77 11.81 -1.91
CA ALA A 88 9.90 12.68 -2.25
C ALA A 88 10.71 12.12 -3.41
N ALA A 89 10.94 10.81 -3.43
CA ALA A 89 11.76 10.19 -4.46
C ALA A 89 11.06 10.08 -5.80
N PHE A 90 9.74 9.89 -5.79
CA PHE A 90 8.95 9.68 -7.01
C PHE A 90 7.86 10.73 -7.11
N SER A 91 8.27 12.00 -7.09
CA SER A 91 7.34 13.12 -6.99
C SER A 91 6.52 13.36 -8.25
N ASP A 92 6.87 12.73 -9.35
CA ASP A 92 6.16 12.90 -10.62
C ASP A 92 4.98 11.93 -10.77
N ILE A 93 4.78 11.01 -9.84
CA ILE A 93 3.62 10.11 -9.86
C ILE A 93 2.93 10.14 -8.49
N PRO A 94 1.61 9.87 -8.47
CA PRO A 94 0.91 9.73 -7.19
C PRO A 94 1.40 8.50 -6.44
N VAL A 95 1.66 8.65 -5.15
CA VAL A 95 1.99 7.53 -4.25
C VAL A 95 0.96 7.55 -3.14
N ILE A 96 0.13 6.51 -3.10
CA ILE A 96 -1.01 6.44 -2.20
C ILE A 96 -0.76 5.34 -1.19
N GLY A 97 -0.82 5.68 0.08
CA GLY A 97 -0.62 4.72 1.15
C GLY A 97 -1.92 4.34 1.81
N ILE A 98 -2.00 3.10 2.27
CA ILE A 98 -3.14 2.61 3.03
C ILE A 98 -2.77 2.72 4.49
N GLU A 99 -3.59 3.43 5.27
CA GLU A 99 -3.37 3.59 6.71
C GLU A 99 -4.49 2.94 7.48
N PRO A 100 -4.19 2.42 8.68
CA PRO A 100 -5.25 1.88 9.51
C PRO A 100 -6.30 2.94 9.81
N ALA A 101 -7.57 2.54 9.77
CA ALA A 101 -8.66 3.47 10.00
C ALA A 101 -8.64 4.05 11.41
N LEU A 102 -8.06 3.34 12.35
CA LEU A 102 -8.00 3.79 13.74
C LEU A 102 -7.27 5.13 13.87
N LYS A 103 -6.20 5.33 13.12
CA LYS A 103 -5.39 6.52 13.24
C LYS A 103 -6.15 7.80 12.86
N PRO A 104 -6.74 7.89 11.65
CA PRO A 104 -7.52 9.10 11.33
C PRO A 104 -8.80 9.22 12.14
N ALA A 105 -9.42 8.12 12.52
CA ALA A 105 -10.63 8.17 13.34
C ALA A 105 -10.33 8.70 14.73
N ALA A 106 -9.21 8.30 15.32
CA ALA A 106 -8.80 8.80 16.64
C ALA A 106 -8.51 10.30 16.60
N ALA A 107 -7.93 10.77 15.49
CA ALA A 107 -7.65 12.20 15.36
C ALA A 107 -8.91 13.04 15.23
N GLN A 108 -9.95 12.49 14.58
CA GLN A 108 -11.18 13.23 14.33
C GLN A 108 -12.22 13.04 15.42
N HIS A 109 -12.23 11.90 16.07
CA HIS A 109 -13.31 11.50 16.99
C HIS A 109 -12.71 10.91 18.25
N ARG A 110 -12.13 11.76 19.05
CA ARG A 110 -11.41 11.29 20.24
C ARG A 110 -12.29 10.53 21.22
N HIS A 111 -13.58 10.81 21.22
CA HIS A 111 -14.51 10.14 22.11
C HIS A 111 -15.37 9.12 21.39
N CYS A 112 -15.07 8.88 20.13
CA CYS A 112 -15.85 7.93 19.35
C CYS A 112 -15.39 6.52 19.66
N LEU A 113 -16.34 5.67 19.90
CA LEU A 113 -16.05 4.26 20.11
C LEU A 113 -15.89 3.60 18.75
N LEU A 114 -14.70 3.09 18.47
CA LEU A 114 -14.46 2.42 17.22
C LEU A 114 -14.75 0.94 17.36
N TYR A 115 -15.69 0.49 16.56
CA TYR A 115 -15.91 -0.93 16.43
C TYR A 115 -15.04 -1.42 15.29
N THR A 116 -13.97 -2.07 15.64
CA THR A 116 -13.25 -2.81 14.65
C THR A 116 -14.08 -4.05 14.48
N SER A 117 -14.70 -4.18 13.36
CA SER A 117 -15.35 -5.44 13.12
C SER A 117 -14.24 -6.49 13.11
N PRO A 118 -14.61 -7.60 13.67
CA PRO A 118 -13.62 -8.68 13.70
C PRO A 118 -13.28 -8.97 12.30
N SER A 119 -13.02 -8.48 11.89
CA SER A 119 -13.11 -8.36 10.66
C SER A 119 -12.34 -8.96 10.00
N PRO A 120 -12.44 -9.08 9.81
CA PRO A 120 -11.96 -9.65 9.19
C PRO A 120 -10.72 -9.72 9.17
N ARG A 121 -10.30 -9.44 9.91
CA ARG A 121 -9.38 -9.54 10.12
C ARG A 121 -9.38 -9.88 11.14
N ASP A 122 -9.92 -10.00 11.70
CA ASP A 122 -10.37 -10.45 12.46
C ASP A 122 -11.28 -11.06 12.15
N ALA A 123 -11.45 -11.18 11.87
CA ALA A 123 -12.22 -11.75 11.42
C ALA A 123 -12.09 -11.90 10.45
N HIS A 124 -11.41 -11.52 10.58
CA HIS A 124 -11.58 -11.65 10.03
C HIS A 124 -11.04 -11.43 9.62
N GLU A 125 -10.68 -11.36 9.75
CA GLU A 125 -10.83 -11.11 9.62
C GLU A 125 -10.58 -10.79 9.28
N SER A 126 -10.28 -10.93 9.35
CA SER A 126 -10.68 -10.80 9.30
C SER A 126 -10.35 -10.52 8.77
N ARG A 127 -10.12 -10.48 8.85
CA ARG A 127 -10.34 -10.32 8.69
C ARG A 127 -10.02 -10.12 8.50
#